data_f80f6908351b436cbc1b73f789061491
#
_entry.id   f80f6908351b436cbc1b73f789061491
#
_cell.length_a   1.000
_cell.length_b   1.000
_cell.length_c   1.000
_cell.angle_alpha   90.00
_cell.angle_beta   90.00
_cell.angle_gamma   90.00
#
_symmetry.space_group_name_H-M   'P 1'
#
loop_
_entity.id
_entity.type
_entity.pdbx_description
1 polymer ?
#
loop_
_entity_poly.entity_id
_entity_poly.type
_entity_poly.pdbx_seq_one_letter_code
_entity_poly.pdbx_strand_id
1 'polypeptide(L)'
;MKNPPIHSILQQSFCLIFFLALLSSCIREEEYANDPQGNFEQLWKIIDRQYCFLDYKQIDWDDIYTQYQKRITPNMSNEGLFEVLSEMLYELQDGHVNLASAHNVSYYDA
;
A
#
# COMPACT_ATOMS: atom_id res chain seq x y z
N MET A 1 25.61 -14.33 49.69
CA MET A 1 25.09 -13.94 48.36
C MET A 1 26.01 -12.93 47.74
N LYS A 2 26.64 -13.23 46.64
CA LYS A 2 27.47 -12.27 45.91
C LYS A 2 26.56 -11.44 45.00
N ASN A 3 26.53 -10.13 45.17
CA ASN A 3 25.87 -9.26 44.26
C ASN A 3 26.55 -9.32 42.88
N PRO A 4 25.80 -9.36 41.76
CA PRO A 4 26.40 -9.36 40.44
C PRO A 4 27.19 -8.07 40.24
N PRO A 5 28.31 -8.09 39.50
CA PRO A 5 29.11 -6.91 39.26
C PRO A 5 28.28 -5.88 38.45
N ILE A 6 28.39 -4.63 38.80
CA ILE A 6 27.64 -3.50 38.19
C ILE A 6 27.70 -3.51 36.64
N HIS A 7 28.84 -3.95 36.09
CA HIS A 7 29.01 -4.08 34.64
C HIS A 7 28.06 -5.10 33.99
N SER A 8 27.74 -6.22 34.68
CA SER A 8 26.80 -7.20 34.12
C SER A 8 25.35 -6.69 34.14
N ILE A 9 24.98 -5.93 35.14
CA ILE A 9 23.65 -5.31 35.25
C ILE A 9 23.49 -4.24 34.16
N LEU A 10 24.48 -3.38 33.93
CA LEU A 10 24.49 -2.39 32.86
C LEU A 10 24.41 -3.03 31.47
N GLN A 11 25.14 -4.11 31.24
CA GLN A 11 25.13 -4.83 29.97
C GLN A 11 23.79 -5.51 29.71
N GLN A 12 23.20 -6.13 30.74
CA GLN A 12 21.86 -6.72 30.62
C GLN A 12 20.78 -5.67 30.37
N SER A 13 20.83 -4.50 31.04
CA SER A 13 19.92 -3.40 30.84
C SER A 13 20.04 -2.81 29.43
N PHE A 14 21.26 -2.68 28.91
CA PHE A 14 21.50 -2.19 27.56
C PHE A 14 20.93 -3.16 26.49
N CYS A 15 21.15 -4.46 26.65
CA CYS A 15 20.58 -5.47 25.76
C CYS A 15 19.05 -5.47 25.79
N LEU A 16 18.44 -5.30 26.97
CA LEU A 16 16.98 -5.26 27.09
C LEU A 16 16.38 -4.03 26.40
N ILE A 17 17.00 -2.85 26.59
CA ILE A 17 16.57 -1.59 25.94
C ILE A 17 16.72 -1.70 24.42
N PHE A 18 17.82 -2.27 23.94
CA PHE A 18 18.04 -2.47 22.51
C PHE A 18 17.02 -3.44 21.90
N PHE A 19 16.70 -4.52 22.62
CA PHE A 19 15.69 -5.49 22.19
C PHE A 19 14.28 -4.88 22.16
N LEU A 20 13.92 -4.06 23.17
CA LEU A 20 12.66 -3.32 23.20
C LEU A 20 12.55 -2.28 22.05
N ALA A 21 13.66 -1.64 21.68
CA ALA A 21 13.69 -0.70 20.55
C ALA A 21 13.46 -1.39 19.20
N LEU A 22 13.89 -2.65 19.05
CA LEU A 22 13.63 -3.45 17.84
C LEU A 22 12.14 -3.85 17.69
N LEU A 23 11.40 -3.96 18.79
CA LEU A 23 9.97 -4.30 18.77
C LEU A 23 9.08 -3.11 18.39
N SER A 24 9.61 -1.89 18.39
CA SER A 24 8.86 -0.67 18.04
C SER A 24 8.84 -0.37 16.53
N SER A 25 9.38 -1.25 15.69
CA SER A 25 9.28 -1.12 14.24
C SER A 25 7.89 -1.55 13.74
N CYS A 26 6.84 -0.91 14.27
CA CYS A 26 5.53 -0.96 13.65
C CYS A 26 5.60 -0.18 12.34
N ILE A 27 5.47 -0.87 11.22
CA ILE A 27 5.16 -0.25 9.93
C ILE A 27 3.83 0.48 10.15
N ARG A 28 3.85 1.82 10.15
CA ARG A 28 2.62 2.59 10.11
C ARG A 28 2.04 2.41 8.71
N GLU A 29 0.95 1.70 8.61
CA GLU A 29 0.13 1.76 7.41
C GLU A 29 -0.46 3.18 7.32
N GLU A 30 -0.38 3.79 6.14
CA GLU A 30 -1.03 5.06 5.88
C GLU A 30 -2.55 4.82 5.90
N GLU A 31 -3.27 5.56 6.75
CA GLU A 31 -4.73 5.51 6.78
C GLU A 31 -5.28 6.40 5.66
N TYR A 32 -6.05 5.80 4.76
CA TYR A 32 -6.77 6.51 3.70
C TYR A 32 -8.23 6.67 4.11
N ALA A 33 -8.85 7.78 3.72
CA ALA A 33 -10.28 7.97 3.91
C ALA A 33 -11.07 6.92 3.13
N ASN A 34 -12.14 6.39 3.73
CA ASN A 34 -13.04 5.47 3.04
C ASN A 34 -14.06 6.25 2.21
N ASP A 35 -13.56 6.94 1.21
CA ASP A 35 -14.30 7.69 0.21
C ASP A 35 -13.68 7.46 -1.19
N PRO A 36 -14.30 7.93 -2.28
CA PRO A 36 -13.77 7.69 -3.62
C PRO A 36 -12.32 8.14 -3.82
N GLN A 37 -11.95 9.31 -3.29
CA GLN A 37 -10.58 9.82 -3.40
C GLN A 37 -9.60 8.97 -2.59
N GLY A 38 -9.91 8.65 -1.35
CA GLY A 38 -9.04 7.84 -0.48
C GLY A 38 -8.83 6.43 -1.05
N ASN A 39 -9.87 5.81 -1.59
CA ASN A 39 -9.77 4.49 -2.22
C ASN A 39 -8.91 4.52 -3.49
N PHE A 40 -9.01 5.58 -4.29
CA PHE A 40 -8.16 5.81 -5.47
C PHE A 40 -6.70 5.97 -5.06
N GLU A 41 -6.41 6.85 -4.09
CA GLU A 41 -5.06 7.09 -3.57
C GLU A 41 -4.43 5.81 -3.02
N GLN A 42 -5.19 5.06 -2.24
CA GLN A 42 -4.72 3.81 -1.67
C GLN A 42 -4.36 2.79 -2.74
N LEU A 43 -5.22 2.57 -3.73
CA LEU A 43 -4.97 1.62 -4.81
C LEU A 43 -3.75 2.03 -5.63
N TRP A 44 -3.68 3.31 -6.04
CA TRP A 44 -2.54 3.83 -6.78
C TRP A 44 -1.23 3.60 -6.03
N LYS A 45 -1.21 3.88 -4.72
CA LYS A 45 -0.04 3.74 -3.86
C LYS A 45 0.39 2.28 -3.65
N ILE A 46 -0.57 1.37 -3.57
CA ILE A 46 -0.27 -0.07 -3.50
C ILE A 46 0.48 -0.52 -4.75
N ILE A 47 0.01 -0.13 -5.92
CA ILE A 47 0.67 -0.47 -7.18
C ILE A 47 2.05 0.20 -7.26
N ASP A 48 2.16 1.49 -6.96
CA ASP A 48 3.42 2.23 -6.95
C ASP A 48 4.51 1.55 -6.12
N ARG A 49 4.14 1.04 -4.95
CA ARG A 49 5.09 0.45 -3.99
C ARG A 49 5.34 -1.05 -4.18
N GLN A 50 4.39 -1.78 -4.71
CA GLN A 50 4.42 -3.24 -4.69
C GLN A 50 4.48 -3.89 -6.07
N TYR A 51 4.07 -3.19 -7.12
CA TYR A 51 4.11 -3.75 -8.46
C TYR A 51 5.51 -3.59 -9.08
N CYS A 52 6.21 -4.70 -9.24
CA CYS A 52 7.64 -4.70 -9.60
C CYS A 52 7.92 -4.56 -11.11
N PHE A 53 6.90 -4.51 -11.96
CA PHE A 53 7.07 -4.51 -13.41
C PHE A 53 6.82 -3.15 -14.08
N LEU A 54 6.61 -2.06 -13.33
CA LEU A 54 6.38 -0.73 -13.92
C LEU A 54 7.52 -0.33 -14.86
N ASP A 55 8.76 -0.37 -14.36
CA ASP A 55 9.96 -0.04 -15.14
C ASP A 55 10.17 -0.99 -16.32
N TYR A 56 10.01 -2.29 -16.09
CA TYR A 56 10.17 -3.30 -17.13
C TYR A 56 9.19 -3.11 -18.30
N LYS A 57 7.95 -2.76 -17.99
CA LYS A 57 6.90 -2.48 -18.98
C LYS A 57 6.92 -1.07 -19.51
N GLN A 58 7.81 -0.20 -19.00
CA GLN A 58 7.88 1.22 -19.33
C GLN A 58 6.57 1.97 -19.10
N ILE A 59 5.88 1.66 -17.99
CA ILE A 59 4.64 2.30 -17.60
C ILE A 59 4.95 3.51 -16.73
N ASP A 60 4.56 4.70 -17.18
CA ASP A 60 4.60 5.92 -16.38
C ASP A 60 3.38 5.97 -15.44
N TRP A 61 3.56 5.45 -14.21
CA TRP A 61 2.48 5.32 -13.25
C TRP A 61 2.02 6.66 -12.67
N ASP A 62 2.89 7.67 -12.65
CA ASP A 62 2.55 9.05 -12.27
C ASP A 62 1.67 9.73 -13.33
N ASP A 63 1.91 9.48 -14.60
CA ASP A 63 1.06 9.97 -15.67
C ASP A 63 -0.34 9.32 -15.62
N ILE A 64 -0.41 8.03 -15.34
CA ILE A 64 -1.68 7.30 -15.12
C ILE A 64 -2.43 7.91 -13.92
N TYR A 65 -1.76 8.22 -12.80
CA TYR A 65 -2.37 8.95 -11.70
C TYR A 65 -3.04 10.24 -12.17
N THR A 66 -2.29 11.05 -12.89
CA THR A 66 -2.75 12.37 -13.37
C THR A 66 -3.98 12.26 -14.29
N GLN A 67 -4.04 11.20 -15.10
CA GLN A 67 -5.18 10.95 -15.99
C GLN A 67 -6.42 10.50 -15.22
N TYR A 68 -6.27 9.51 -14.34
CA TYR A 68 -7.41 8.88 -13.67
C TYR A 68 -7.95 9.67 -12.48
N GLN A 69 -7.11 10.43 -11.77
CA GLN A 69 -7.54 11.30 -10.67
C GLN A 69 -8.67 12.27 -11.09
N LYS A 70 -8.62 12.77 -12.32
CA LYS A 70 -9.63 13.71 -12.86
C LYS A 70 -11.02 13.09 -12.98
N ARG A 71 -11.11 11.77 -12.98
CA ARG A 71 -12.37 11.02 -13.11
C ARG A 71 -13.00 10.71 -11.74
N ILE A 72 -12.25 10.92 -10.66
CA ILE A 72 -12.75 10.68 -9.29
C ILE A 72 -13.53 11.90 -8.83
N THR A 73 -14.77 11.67 -8.43
CA THR A 73 -15.65 12.72 -7.87
C THR A 73 -16.12 12.31 -6.48
N PRO A 74 -16.34 13.28 -5.55
CA PRO A 74 -16.67 12.97 -4.15
C PRO A 74 -17.98 12.17 -3.97
N ASN A 75 -18.92 12.30 -4.90
CA ASN A 75 -20.25 11.71 -4.82
C ASN A 75 -20.48 10.59 -5.83
N MET A 76 -19.41 10.04 -6.43
CA MET A 76 -19.57 8.92 -7.37
C MET A 76 -20.05 7.65 -6.63
N SER A 77 -20.79 6.81 -7.35
CA SER A 77 -21.23 5.53 -6.80
C SER A 77 -20.07 4.54 -6.65
N ASN A 78 -20.26 3.51 -5.84
CA ASN A 78 -19.28 2.44 -5.69
C ASN A 78 -19.02 1.71 -7.01
N GLU A 79 -20.07 1.53 -7.84
CA GLU A 79 -19.95 0.92 -9.16
C GLU A 79 -19.10 1.81 -10.09
N GLY A 80 -19.37 3.13 -10.11
CA GLY A 80 -18.58 4.07 -10.89
C GLY A 80 -17.13 4.15 -10.45
N LEU A 81 -16.87 4.11 -9.13
CA LEU A 81 -15.52 4.04 -8.60
C LEU A 81 -14.83 2.74 -9.03
N PHE A 82 -15.50 1.60 -8.89
CA PHE A 82 -14.96 0.30 -9.30
C PHE A 82 -14.58 0.29 -10.79
N GLU A 83 -15.41 0.87 -11.65
CA GLU A 83 -15.13 0.98 -13.09
C GLU A 83 -13.85 1.79 -13.35
N VAL A 84 -13.73 2.99 -12.76
CA VAL A 84 -12.54 3.84 -12.92
C VAL A 84 -11.27 3.15 -12.40
N LEU A 85 -11.33 2.52 -11.23
CA LEU A 85 -10.20 1.80 -10.65
C LEU A 85 -9.81 0.57 -11.48
N SER A 86 -10.79 -0.14 -12.03
CA SER A 86 -10.56 -1.29 -12.89
C SER A 86 -9.88 -0.90 -14.20
N GLU A 87 -10.31 0.19 -14.81
CA GLU A 87 -9.68 0.73 -16.02
C GLU A 87 -8.25 1.20 -15.74
N MET A 88 -7.99 1.84 -14.59
CA MET A 88 -6.64 2.21 -14.18
C MET A 88 -5.73 0.98 -14.06
N LEU A 89 -6.20 -0.10 -13.45
CA LEU A 89 -5.44 -1.34 -13.36
C LEU A 89 -5.23 -2.02 -14.72
N TYR A 90 -6.16 -1.84 -15.66
CA TYR A 90 -6.05 -2.37 -17.02
C TYR A 90 -4.83 -1.82 -17.76
N GLU A 91 -4.37 -0.60 -17.43
CA GLU A 91 -3.16 0.00 -17.99
C GLU A 91 -1.89 -0.81 -17.69
N LEU A 92 -1.90 -1.63 -16.63
CA LEU A 92 -0.80 -2.54 -16.31
C LEU A 92 -0.66 -3.69 -17.31
N GLN A 93 -1.71 -4.00 -18.08
CA GLN A 93 -1.75 -5.13 -19.03
C GLN A 93 -1.27 -6.42 -18.38
N ASP A 94 -1.80 -6.75 -17.22
CA ASP A 94 -1.35 -7.87 -16.39
C ASP A 94 -2.55 -8.64 -15.82
N GLY A 95 -2.77 -9.86 -16.31
CA GLY A 95 -3.85 -10.73 -15.86
C GLY A 95 -3.74 -11.23 -14.41
N HIS A 96 -2.61 -10.95 -13.74
CA HIS A 96 -2.41 -11.29 -12.33
C HIS A 96 -2.81 -10.17 -11.37
N VAL A 97 -3.09 -8.98 -11.90
CA VAL A 97 -3.53 -7.82 -11.11
C VAL A 97 -5.02 -7.63 -11.29
N ASN A 98 -5.80 -7.87 -10.24
CA ASN A 98 -7.25 -7.79 -10.27
C ASN A 98 -7.79 -6.98 -9.10
N LEU A 99 -8.88 -6.24 -9.35
CA LEU A 99 -9.69 -5.60 -8.34
C LEU A 99 -10.94 -6.44 -8.10
N ALA A 100 -11.27 -6.71 -6.85
CA ALA A 100 -12.48 -7.42 -6.48
C ALA A 100 -13.36 -6.57 -5.55
N SER A 101 -14.65 -6.60 -5.78
CA SER A 101 -15.67 -6.06 -4.90
C SER A 101 -16.68 -7.15 -4.53
N ALA A 102 -17.67 -6.82 -3.72
CA ALA A 102 -18.72 -7.77 -3.32
C ALA A 102 -19.50 -8.36 -4.54
N HIS A 103 -19.52 -7.65 -5.65
CA HIS A 103 -20.36 -7.98 -6.80
C HIS A 103 -19.60 -8.05 -8.14
N ASN A 104 -18.34 -7.60 -8.19
CA ASN A 104 -17.56 -7.50 -9.41
C ASN A 104 -16.11 -7.91 -9.19
N VAL A 105 -15.50 -8.44 -10.26
CA VAL A 105 -14.05 -8.67 -10.36
C VAL A 105 -13.57 -8.09 -11.67
N SER A 106 -12.52 -7.27 -11.63
CA SER A 106 -11.84 -6.80 -12.85
C SER A 106 -10.77 -7.82 -13.24
N TYR A 107 -10.48 -7.90 -14.52
CA TYR A 107 -9.35 -8.68 -15.04
C TYR A 107 -8.89 -8.11 -16.38
N TYR A 108 -7.62 -8.30 -16.68
CA TYR A 108 -7.07 -8.03 -17.99
C TYR A 108 -7.14 -9.32 -18.83
N ASP A 109 -7.79 -9.24 -19.97
CA ASP A 109 -7.89 -10.31 -20.95
C ASP A 109 -7.01 -9.92 -22.15
N ALA A 110 -5.94 -10.69 -22.38
CA ALA A 110 -4.91 -10.39 -23.39
C ALA A 110 -5.30 -10.91 -24.77
#